data_82de0d9b919800e40958b42c165c65c2
#
_entry.id   82de0d9b919800e40958b42c165c65c2
#
_cell.length_a   1.000
_cell.length_b   1.000
_cell.length_c   1.000
_cell.angle_alpha   90.00
_cell.angle_beta   90.00
_cell.angle_gamma   90.00
#
_symmetry.space_group_name_H-M   'P 1'
#
loop_
_entity.id
_entity.type
_entity.pdbx_description
1 polymer ?
#
loop_
_entity_poly.entity_id
_entity_poly.type
_entity_poly.pdbx_seq_one_letter_code
_entity_poly.pdbx_strand_id
1 'polypeptide(L)'
;MTGYLDLFTPETWRAFTARGSEITGFRISQHRTAAKVEVGDRFFCYLVRLQRWVGVIETTSTVFEDSTSYFVEGEDPFVNRFRVKPEVVLAPEYGIPIQDLWKNLDMCSGIDPQQVGWAYKVGVARSLATISPHDADFLCDELTKQSNVRRVFPLSSYEQKVVEGKRTIDLPTGQAVVEIPADDEGVSEAEAIASPPGEQRRSIRIQSRLAEIGVQLGFKIWIPANDRGGVLSVLGEQWNEHILSKLPLNADDNTVDTVKRIDVLWVRGRSIVHAFEVEDTTAVYSGILRMSDLIALQPQFQIKLHIVAPEERREKVREQILRPTFAYMEGGPLAKICTYLSFEAVEDLGSKADLRHMTDSVVQEYEEVVE
;
A
#
# COMPACT_ATOMS: atom_id res chain seq x y z
N MET A 1 0.09 -32.58 1.74
CA MET A 1 -0.73 -31.48 1.20
C MET A 1 -0.62 -30.31 2.17
N THR A 2 -0.04 -29.22 1.75
CA THR A 2 0.17 -28.01 2.53
C THR A 2 -0.77 -26.92 2.05
N GLY A 3 -1.33 -26.14 2.96
CA GLY A 3 -2.13 -24.95 2.62
C GLY A 3 -1.25 -23.69 2.62
N TYR A 4 -1.40 -22.88 1.60
CA TYR A 4 -0.74 -21.58 1.45
C TYR A 4 -1.75 -20.47 1.22
N LEU A 5 -1.42 -19.25 1.65
CA LEU A 5 -2.18 -18.06 1.32
C LEU A 5 -1.87 -17.58 -0.10
N ASP A 6 -2.92 -17.25 -0.84
CA ASP A 6 -2.83 -16.52 -2.10
C ASP A 6 -3.62 -15.21 -1.99
N LEU A 7 -2.92 -14.10 -1.99
CA LEU A 7 -3.49 -12.78 -1.76
C LEU A 7 -3.82 -12.12 -3.10
N PHE A 8 -5.07 -11.75 -3.25
CA PHE A 8 -5.58 -11.04 -4.42
C PHE A 8 -6.10 -9.65 -4.04
N THR A 9 -5.89 -8.69 -4.92
CA THR A 9 -6.72 -7.50 -4.98
C THR A 9 -8.01 -7.81 -5.73
N PRO A 10 -9.07 -7.00 -5.63
CA PRO A 10 -10.27 -7.19 -6.43
C PRO A 10 -10.02 -7.24 -7.94
N GLU A 11 -8.99 -6.52 -8.40
CA GLU A 11 -8.62 -6.48 -9.81
C GLU A 11 -7.87 -7.73 -10.26
N THR A 12 -6.83 -8.15 -9.53
CA THR A 12 -6.12 -9.40 -9.85
C THR A 12 -7.05 -10.61 -9.72
N TRP A 13 -8.03 -10.57 -8.79
CA TRP A 13 -9.08 -11.59 -8.69
C TRP A 13 -9.99 -11.58 -9.91
N ARG A 14 -10.38 -10.41 -10.40
CA ARG A 14 -11.16 -10.27 -11.64
C ARG A 14 -10.38 -10.80 -12.84
N ALA A 15 -9.09 -10.46 -12.97
CA ALA A 15 -8.24 -10.97 -14.04
C ALA A 15 -8.10 -12.49 -13.99
N PHE A 16 -7.89 -13.06 -12.80
CA PHE A 16 -7.83 -14.49 -12.55
C PHE A 16 -9.12 -15.21 -12.96
N THR A 17 -10.28 -14.74 -12.49
CA THR A 17 -11.58 -15.36 -12.76
C THR A 17 -12.02 -15.19 -14.22
N ALA A 18 -11.76 -14.06 -14.84
CA ALA A 18 -12.07 -13.80 -16.24
C ALA A 18 -11.28 -14.71 -17.20
N ARG A 19 -10.13 -15.24 -16.77
CA ARG A 19 -9.27 -16.13 -17.54
C ARG A 19 -9.40 -17.61 -17.15
N GLY A 20 -10.52 -17.99 -16.53
CA GLY A 20 -10.86 -19.38 -16.23
C GLY A 20 -10.29 -19.91 -14.93
N SER A 21 -9.62 -19.09 -14.13
CA SER A 21 -9.05 -19.49 -12.82
C SER A 21 -8.03 -20.63 -12.89
N GLU A 22 -7.22 -20.68 -13.95
CA GLU A 22 -6.30 -21.79 -14.21
C GLU A 22 -4.82 -21.46 -13.90
N ILE A 23 -4.47 -20.17 -13.72
CA ILE A 23 -3.10 -19.72 -13.46
C ILE A 23 -3.13 -18.70 -12.32
N THR A 24 -2.38 -18.98 -11.24
CA THR A 24 -2.06 -17.97 -10.23
C THR A 24 -0.59 -17.55 -10.32
N GLY A 25 -0.25 -16.39 -9.73
CA GLY A 25 1.07 -15.81 -9.85
C GLY A 25 1.55 -15.07 -8.61
N PHE A 26 2.87 -15.06 -8.43
CA PHE A 26 3.55 -14.44 -7.31
C PHE A 26 4.73 -13.60 -7.80
N ARG A 27 5.12 -12.58 -7.04
CA ARG A 27 6.21 -11.67 -7.41
C ARG A 27 7.56 -12.40 -7.49
N ILE A 28 8.48 -11.86 -8.28
CA ILE A 28 9.83 -12.41 -8.44
C ILE A 28 10.57 -12.57 -7.09
N SER A 29 10.38 -11.64 -6.16
CA SER A 29 10.95 -11.69 -4.80
C SER A 29 10.50 -12.90 -3.98
N GLN A 30 9.39 -13.54 -4.35
CA GLN A 30 8.81 -14.70 -3.67
C GLN A 30 9.28 -16.05 -4.25
N HIS A 31 10.17 -16.05 -5.23
CA HIS A 31 10.63 -17.26 -5.94
C HIS A 31 11.10 -18.38 -4.99
N ARG A 32 11.89 -18.04 -3.95
CA ARG A 32 12.39 -19.03 -2.99
C ARG A 32 11.28 -19.72 -2.19
N THR A 33 10.20 -19.01 -1.91
CA THR A 33 9.05 -19.58 -1.19
C THR A 33 8.15 -20.35 -2.16
N ALA A 34 7.93 -19.82 -3.35
CA ALA A 34 7.17 -20.48 -4.41
C ALA A 34 7.79 -21.84 -4.81
N ALA A 35 9.12 -21.93 -4.82
CA ALA A 35 9.84 -23.18 -5.11
C ALA A 35 9.59 -24.32 -4.10
N LYS A 36 8.99 -24.04 -2.94
CA LYS A 36 8.64 -25.04 -1.93
C LYS A 36 7.25 -25.63 -2.09
N VAL A 37 6.44 -25.03 -2.95
CA VAL A 37 5.06 -25.49 -3.21
C VAL A 37 5.10 -26.69 -4.14
N GLU A 38 4.42 -27.75 -3.76
CA GLU A 38 4.35 -29.02 -4.49
C GLU A 38 3.02 -29.19 -5.21
N VAL A 39 3.01 -30.03 -6.25
CA VAL A 39 1.76 -30.41 -6.93
C VAL A 39 0.81 -31.08 -5.94
N GLY A 40 -0.44 -30.65 -5.93
CA GLY A 40 -1.47 -31.09 -5.00
C GLY A 40 -1.57 -30.26 -3.72
N ASP A 41 -0.68 -29.28 -3.51
CA ASP A 41 -0.86 -28.28 -2.45
C ASP A 41 -2.00 -27.32 -2.78
N ARG A 42 -2.59 -26.69 -1.77
CA ARG A 42 -3.72 -25.79 -1.91
C ARG A 42 -3.36 -24.35 -1.64
N PHE A 43 -3.88 -23.46 -2.46
CA PHE A 43 -3.89 -22.05 -2.19
C PHE A 43 -5.27 -21.61 -1.70
N PHE A 44 -5.30 -20.89 -0.61
CA PHE A 44 -6.49 -20.24 -0.04
C PHE A 44 -6.50 -18.79 -0.47
N CYS A 45 -7.45 -18.44 -1.33
CA CYS A 45 -7.56 -17.13 -1.97
C CYS A 45 -8.22 -16.12 -1.04
N TYR A 46 -7.53 -15.02 -0.78
CA TYR A 46 -7.98 -13.96 0.13
C TYR A 46 -7.95 -12.60 -0.55
N LEU A 47 -9.06 -11.87 -0.52
CA LEU A 47 -9.16 -10.50 -1.02
C LEU A 47 -8.71 -9.50 0.05
N VAL A 48 -7.51 -8.97 -0.08
CA VAL A 48 -6.86 -8.16 0.97
C VAL A 48 -7.65 -6.90 1.35
N ARG A 49 -8.20 -6.15 0.39
CA ARG A 49 -8.94 -4.91 0.64
C ARG A 49 -10.35 -5.11 1.15
N LEU A 50 -10.98 -6.24 0.83
CA LEU A 50 -12.30 -6.60 1.31
C LEU A 50 -12.25 -7.47 2.55
N GLN A 51 -11.07 -7.96 2.93
CA GLN A 51 -10.87 -8.85 4.07
C GLN A 51 -11.75 -10.10 4.02
N ARG A 52 -11.83 -10.75 2.81
CA ARG A 52 -12.72 -11.86 2.54
C ARG A 52 -11.99 -13.06 1.94
N TRP A 53 -12.35 -14.24 2.40
CA TRP A 53 -11.96 -15.49 1.77
C TRP A 53 -12.86 -15.76 0.56
N VAL A 54 -12.26 -16.01 -0.61
CA VAL A 54 -13.00 -16.09 -1.88
C VAL A 54 -12.77 -17.37 -2.66
N GLY A 55 -11.86 -18.23 -2.24
CA GLY A 55 -11.66 -19.48 -2.97
C GLY A 55 -10.60 -20.40 -2.39
N VAL A 56 -10.60 -21.60 -2.94
CA VAL A 56 -9.57 -22.64 -2.77
C VAL A 56 -9.21 -23.16 -4.13
N ILE A 57 -7.92 -23.22 -4.44
CA ILE A 57 -7.40 -23.74 -5.70
C ILE A 57 -6.26 -24.73 -5.41
N GLU A 58 -6.21 -25.85 -6.13
CA GLU A 58 -5.20 -26.89 -6.02
C GLU A 58 -4.11 -26.66 -7.06
N THR A 59 -2.83 -26.79 -6.68
CA THR A 59 -1.73 -26.68 -7.62
C THR A 59 -1.62 -27.93 -8.49
N THR A 60 -1.49 -27.74 -9.81
CA THR A 60 -1.31 -28.83 -10.78
C THR A 60 0.06 -28.80 -11.46
N SER A 61 0.90 -27.83 -11.11
CA SER A 61 2.29 -27.72 -11.59
C SER A 61 3.21 -27.28 -10.45
N THR A 62 4.50 -27.47 -10.61
CA THR A 62 5.51 -26.71 -9.88
C THR A 62 5.56 -25.27 -10.39
N VAL A 63 6.26 -24.38 -9.67
CA VAL A 63 6.47 -23.00 -10.10
C VAL A 63 7.17 -22.96 -11.47
N PHE A 64 6.68 -22.06 -12.34
CA PHE A 64 7.33 -21.74 -13.62
C PHE A 64 7.37 -20.23 -13.81
N GLU A 65 8.34 -19.74 -14.56
CA GLU A 65 8.48 -18.33 -14.87
C GLU A 65 7.74 -17.98 -16.18
N ASP A 66 6.93 -16.93 -16.13
CA ASP A 66 6.22 -16.39 -17.28
C ASP A 66 5.96 -14.90 -17.05
N SER A 67 6.49 -14.06 -17.94
CA SER A 67 6.38 -12.60 -17.90
C SER A 67 5.25 -12.05 -18.78
N THR A 68 4.45 -12.91 -19.42
CA THR A 68 3.32 -12.42 -20.21
C THR A 68 2.29 -11.73 -19.34
N SER A 69 1.66 -10.67 -19.87
CA SER A 69 0.65 -9.89 -19.16
C SER A 69 -0.58 -10.75 -18.83
N TYR A 70 -0.74 -11.16 -17.58
CA TYR A 70 -1.82 -12.01 -17.11
C TYR A 70 -2.70 -11.32 -16.07
N PHE A 71 -2.10 -10.70 -15.03
CA PHE A 71 -2.80 -10.04 -13.94
C PHE A 71 -2.87 -8.52 -14.13
N VAL A 72 -1.84 -7.95 -14.77
CA VAL A 72 -1.68 -6.51 -14.97
C VAL A 72 -1.36 -6.25 -16.44
N GLU A 73 -1.88 -5.16 -17.02
CA GLU A 73 -1.53 -4.74 -18.37
C GLU A 73 -0.11 -4.18 -18.41
N GLY A 74 0.69 -4.58 -19.40
CA GLY A 74 2.08 -4.19 -19.54
C GLY A 74 3.06 -5.16 -18.89
N GLU A 75 4.00 -4.67 -18.10
CA GLU A 75 4.91 -5.50 -17.32
C GLU A 75 4.19 -6.10 -16.11
N ASP A 76 3.97 -7.43 -16.17
CA ASP A 76 3.31 -8.15 -15.08
C ASP A 76 4.34 -8.57 -14.02
N PRO A 77 4.26 -8.04 -12.78
CA PRO A 77 5.21 -8.36 -11.72
C PRO A 77 5.05 -9.77 -11.15
N PHE A 78 3.99 -10.50 -11.52
CA PHE A 78 3.64 -11.83 -11.01
C PHE A 78 4.22 -12.94 -11.89
N VAL A 79 5.55 -12.96 -12.04
CA VAL A 79 6.29 -13.84 -12.96
C VAL A 79 6.42 -15.29 -12.49
N ASN A 80 6.36 -15.54 -11.17
CA ASN A 80 6.39 -16.91 -10.63
C ASN A 80 4.98 -17.49 -10.65
N ARG A 81 4.69 -18.39 -11.59
CA ARG A 81 3.32 -18.88 -11.84
C ARG A 81 3.15 -20.34 -11.51
N PHE A 82 1.89 -20.69 -11.21
CA PHE A 82 1.42 -22.06 -11.06
C PHE A 82 0.20 -22.30 -11.94
N ARG A 83 0.15 -23.46 -12.55
CA ARG A 83 -1.12 -23.98 -13.06
C ARG A 83 -1.91 -24.51 -11.87
N VAL A 84 -3.18 -24.17 -11.83
CA VAL A 84 -4.07 -24.53 -10.73
C VAL A 84 -5.38 -25.08 -11.24
N LYS A 85 -6.04 -25.85 -10.39
CA LYS A 85 -7.40 -26.34 -10.59
C LYS A 85 -8.29 -25.69 -9.53
N PRO A 86 -9.33 -24.95 -9.92
CA PRO A 86 -10.24 -24.34 -8.96
C PRO A 86 -11.09 -25.42 -8.25
N GLU A 87 -11.13 -25.42 -6.92
CA GLU A 87 -12.06 -26.19 -6.11
C GLU A 87 -13.27 -25.32 -5.73
N VAL A 88 -13.00 -24.09 -5.26
CA VAL A 88 -14.02 -23.08 -4.96
C VAL A 88 -13.54 -21.73 -5.49
N VAL A 89 -14.41 -21.04 -6.22
CA VAL A 89 -14.18 -19.65 -6.68
C VAL A 89 -15.47 -18.87 -6.46
N LEU A 90 -15.41 -17.82 -5.64
CA LEU A 90 -16.55 -16.99 -5.26
C LEU A 90 -16.39 -15.58 -5.82
N ALA A 91 -17.50 -14.97 -6.25
CA ALA A 91 -17.51 -13.53 -6.48
C ALA A 91 -17.37 -12.77 -5.14
N PRO A 92 -16.86 -11.53 -5.14
CA PRO A 92 -16.55 -10.78 -3.92
C PRO A 92 -17.71 -10.68 -2.92
N GLU A 93 -18.96 -10.55 -3.40
CA GLU A 93 -20.16 -10.48 -2.57
C GLU A 93 -20.53 -11.80 -1.89
N TYR A 94 -19.99 -12.92 -2.37
CA TYR A 94 -20.13 -14.25 -1.75
C TYR A 94 -18.90 -14.62 -0.90
N GLY A 95 -17.84 -13.83 -0.96
CA GLY A 95 -16.65 -14.04 -0.15
C GLY A 95 -16.95 -13.92 1.33
N ILE A 96 -16.44 -14.83 2.15
CA ILE A 96 -16.68 -14.88 3.59
C ILE A 96 -15.76 -13.86 4.29
N PRO A 97 -16.30 -12.84 5.00
CA PRO A 97 -15.48 -11.95 5.80
C PRO A 97 -14.67 -12.72 6.84
N ILE A 98 -13.38 -12.40 6.98
CA ILE A 98 -12.53 -13.07 7.97
C ILE A 98 -13.06 -12.93 9.40
N GLN A 99 -13.74 -11.82 9.70
CA GLN A 99 -14.37 -11.56 11.00
C GLN A 99 -15.45 -12.59 11.36
N ASP A 100 -16.18 -13.11 10.37
CA ASP A 100 -17.21 -14.14 10.58
C ASP A 100 -16.58 -15.49 10.98
N LEU A 101 -15.33 -15.73 10.58
CA LEU A 101 -14.58 -16.96 10.88
C LEU A 101 -13.56 -16.79 12.02
N TRP A 102 -13.38 -15.58 12.55
CA TRP A 102 -12.30 -15.18 13.44
C TRP A 102 -12.08 -16.13 14.63
N LYS A 103 -13.16 -16.54 15.27
CA LYS A 103 -13.13 -17.38 16.48
C LYS A 103 -12.74 -18.83 16.23
N ASN A 104 -12.81 -19.27 14.98
CA ASN A 104 -12.60 -20.66 14.58
C ASN A 104 -11.26 -20.87 13.87
N LEU A 105 -10.54 -19.78 13.54
CA LEU A 105 -9.25 -19.82 12.90
C LEU A 105 -8.13 -19.74 13.94
N ASP A 106 -7.23 -20.73 13.95
CA ASP A 106 -6.07 -20.78 14.84
C ASP A 106 -5.14 -19.59 14.60
N MET A 107 -4.99 -19.17 13.33
CA MET A 107 -4.19 -18.00 12.96
C MET A 107 -4.69 -16.70 13.60
N CYS A 108 -5.96 -16.62 13.97
CA CYS A 108 -6.58 -15.47 14.63
C CYS A 108 -6.53 -15.53 16.16
N SER A 109 -6.10 -16.66 16.73
CA SER A 109 -6.13 -16.90 18.17
C SER A 109 -5.29 -15.89 18.95
N GLY A 110 -5.88 -15.28 19.99
CA GLY A 110 -5.20 -14.31 20.84
C GLY A 110 -4.93 -12.94 20.19
N ILE A 111 -5.46 -12.68 19.01
CA ILE A 111 -5.30 -11.41 18.29
C ILE A 111 -6.64 -10.65 18.32
N ASP A 112 -6.61 -9.37 18.68
CA ASP A 112 -7.79 -8.49 18.60
C ASP A 112 -7.98 -8.04 17.14
N PRO A 113 -9.17 -8.30 16.53
CA PRO A 113 -9.46 -7.88 15.15
C PRO A 113 -9.48 -6.35 14.95
N GLN A 114 -9.59 -5.57 16.03
CA GLN A 114 -9.52 -4.10 15.99
C GLN A 114 -8.09 -3.57 16.19
N GLN A 115 -7.14 -4.44 16.53
CA GLN A 115 -5.77 -4.03 16.75
C GLN A 115 -5.10 -3.60 15.44
N VAL A 116 -4.42 -2.45 15.46
CA VAL A 116 -3.58 -2.01 14.32
C VAL A 116 -2.55 -3.10 13.98
N GLY A 117 -2.44 -3.43 12.68
CA GLY A 117 -1.53 -4.48 12.20
C GLY A 117 -2.00 -5.92 12.48
N TRP A 118 -3.28 -6.14 12.79
CA TRP A 118 -3.82 -7.49 13.00
C TRP A 118 -3.59 -8.41 11.78
N ALA A 119 -3.73 -7.90 10.56
CA ALA A 119 -3.57 -8.67 9.34
C ALA A 119 -2.14 -9.26 9.20
N TYR A 120 -1.12 -8.51 9.64
CA TYR A 120 0.26 -8.99 9.69
C TYR A 120 0.43 -10.10 10.75
N LYS A 121 -0.16 -9.92 11.95
CA LYS A 121 -0.09 -10.90 13.05
C LYS A 121 -0.80 -12.20 12.71
N VAL A 122 -1.95 -12.10 12.04
CA VAL A 122 -2.71 -13.24 11.52
C VAL A 122 -2.00 -13.90 10.33
N GLY A 123 -1.15 -13.17 9.60
CA GLY A 123 -0.42 -13.67 8.45
C GLY A 123 -1.09 -13.43 7.10
N VAL A 124 -2.30 -12.82 7.06
CA VAL A 124 -3.03 -12.49 5.81
C VAL A 124 -2.50 -11.23 5.11
N ALA A 125 -1.33 -10.78 5.48
CA ALA A 125 -0.60 -9.68 4.85
C ALA A 125 0.52 -10.17 3.91
N ARG A 126 0.72 -11.47 3.75
CA ARG A 126 1.84 -12.02 2.99
C ARG A 126 1.43 -13.27 2.22
N SER A 127 1.51 -13.21 0.88
CA SER A 127 1.32 -14.38 0.02
C SER A 127 2.33 -15.48 0.32
N LEU A 128 1.95 -16.72 0.05
CA LEU A 128 2.73 -17.93 0.32
C LEU A 128 3.04 -18.18 1.81
N ALA A 129 2.37 -17.50 2.74
CA ALA A 129 2.37 -17.91 4.13
C ALA A 129 1.66 -19.27 4.28
N THR A 130 2.22 -20.18 5.05
CA THR A 130 1.60 -21.47 5.32
C THR A 130 0.43 -21.33 6.28
N ILE A 131 -0.61 -22.11 6.05
CA ILE A 131 -1.80 -22.22 6.91
C ILE A 131 -1.69 -23.51 7.72
N SER A 132 -2.15 -23.49 8.98
CA SER A 132 -2.22 -24.69 9.79
C SER A 132 -3.14 -25.75 9.15
N PRO A 133 -2.91 -27.05 9.33
CA PRO A 133 -3.82 -28.08 8.82
C PRO A 133 -5.26 -27.88 9.30
N HIS A 134 -5.45 -27.48 10.55
CA HIS A 134 -6.77 -27.18 11.11
C HIS A 134 -7.47 -26.02 10.36
N ASP A 135 -6.77 -24.90 10.16
CA ASP A 135 -7.33 -23.76 9.45
C ASP A 135 -7.58 -24.07 7.97
N ALA A 136 -6.70 -24.86 7.35
CA ALA A 136 -6.86 -25.29 5.97
C ALA A 136 -8.14 -26.15 5.78
N ASP A 137 -8.33 -27.15 6.64
CA ASP A 137 -9.52 -28.03 6.60
C ASP A 137 -10.79 -27.19 6.89
N PHE A 138 -10.76 -26.36 7.92
CA PHE A 138 -11.89 -25.49 8.29
C PHE A 138 -12.28 -24.52 7.16
N LEU A 139 -11.30 -23.83 6.57
CA LEU A 139 -11.55 -22.91 5.45
C LEU A 139 -12.08 -23.65 4.21
N CYS A 140 -11.55 -24.83 3.92
CA CYS A 140 -12.03 -25.65 2.81
C CYS A 140 -13.51 -26.01 2.98
N ASP A 141 -13.90 -26.45 4.19
CA ASP A 141 -15.27 -26.80 4.51
C ASP A 141 -16.21 -25.59 4.43
N GLU A 142 -15.84 -24.46 5.02
CA GLU A 142 -16.68 -23.24 5.03
C GLU A 142 -16.81 -22.65 3.62
N LEU A 143 -15.74 -22.60 2.81
CA LEU A 143 -15.80 -22.13 1.43
C LEU A 143 -16.61 -23.07 0.53
N THR A 144 -16.51 -24.40 0.74
CA THR A 144 -17.33 -25.37 0.03
C THR A 144 -18.81 -25.23 0.39
N LYS A 145 -19.14 -25.08 1.67
CA LYS A 145 -20.53 -24.78 2.11
C LYS A 145 -21.03 -23.49 1.47
N GLN A 146 -20.21 -22.45 1.49
CA GLN A 146 -20.57 -21.14 0.92
C GLN A 146 -20.79 -21.20 -0.59
N SER A 147 -20.00 -21.99 -1.32
CA SER A 147 -20.20 -22.19 -2.76
C SER A 147 -21.58 -22.81 -3.10
N ASN A 148 -22.10 -23.66 -2.21
CA ASN A 148 -23.40 -24.32 -2.35
C ASN A 148 -24.54 -23.40 -1.90
N VAL A 149 -24.40 -22.74 -0.73
CA VAL A 149 -25.45 -21.92 -0.12
C VAL A 149 -25.55 -20.54 -0.78
N ARG A 150 -24.42 -19.98 -1.25
CA ARG A 150 -24.30 -18.65 -1.84
C ARG A 150 -24.94 -17.54 -1.00
N ARG A 151 -24.67 -17.56 0.31
CA ARG A 151 -25.07 -16.45 1.19
C ARG A 151 -24.38 -15.18 0.72
N VAL A 152 -25.17 -14.11 0.52
CA VAL A 152 -24.62 -12.79 0.17
C VAL A 152 -24.13 -12.10 1.43
N PHE A 153 -22.88 -11.62 1.37
CA PHE A 153 -22.32 -10.68 2.34
C PHE A 153 -22.26 -9.32 1.66
N PRO A 154 -23.23 -8.42 1.95
CA PRO A 154 -23.34 -7.15 1.25
C PRO A 154 -22.02 -6.37 1.26
N LEU A 155 -21.68 -5.79 0.12
CA LEU A 155 -20.55 -4.87 0.02
C LEU A 155 -21.00 -3.48 0.46
N SER A 156 -20.23 -2.83 1.31
CA SER A 156 -20.40 -1.42 1.63
C SER A 156 -20.21 -0.55 0.39
N SER A 157 -20.63 0.71 0.42
CA SER A 157 -20.42 1.65 -0.69
C SER A 157 -18.93 1.83 -1.02
N TYR A 158 -18.07 1.75 -0.01
CA TYR A 158 -16.61 1.78 -0.18
C TYR A 158 -16.11 0.51 -0.88
N GLU A 159 -16.49 -0.67 -0.39
CA GLU A 159 -16.08 -1.95 -0.98
C GLU A 159 -16.57 -2.11 -2.43
N GLN A 160 -17.77 -1.60 -2.75
CA GLN A 160 -18.29 -1.58 -4.12
C GLN A 160 -17.37 -0.77 -5.06
N LYS A 161 -16.96 0.43 -4.65
CA LYS A 161 -16.00 1.26 -5.40
C LYS A 161 -14.66 0.58 -5.58
N VAL A 162 -14.16 -0.09 -4.54
CA VAL A 162 -12.91 -0.88 -4.59
C VAL A 162 -13.03 -2.03 -5.58
N VAL A 163 -14.14 -2.78 -5.56
CA VAL A 163 -14.40 -3.86 -6.54
C VAL A 163 -14.52 -3.33 -7.96
N GLU A 164 -15.07 -2.15 -8.15
CA GLU A 164 -15.16 -1.50 -9.47
C GLU A 164 -13.83 -0.90 -9.95
N GLY A 165 -12.79 -0.86 -9.11
CA GLY A 165 -11.51 -0.20 -9.41
C GLY A 165 -11.62 1.33 -9.44
N LYS A 166 -12.55 1.90 -8.66
CA LYS A 166 -12.82 3.34 -8.63
C LYS A 166 -12.54 3.92 -7.24
N ARG A 167 -11.83 5.02 -7.18
CA ARG A 167 -11.65 5.81 -5.97
C ARG A 167 -12.35 7.16 -6.15
N THR A 168 -13.05 7.60 -5.11
CA THR A 168 -13.63 8.95 -5.09
C THR A 168 -12.64 9.89 -4.42
N ILE A 169 -12.31 10.98 -5.11
CA ILE A 169 -11.55 12.10 -4.56
C ILE A 169 -12.55 13.24 -4.32
N ASP A 170 -12.56 13.77 -3.10
CA ASP A 170 -13.34 14.95 -2.79
C ASP A 170 -12.59 16.19 -3.32
N LEU A 171 -13.18 16.86 -4.29
CA LEU A 171 -12.71 18.13 -4.82
C LEU A 171 -13.62 19.26 -4.29
N PRO A 172 -13.12 20.49 -4.18
CA PRO A 172 -13.95 21.64 -3.77
C PRO A 172 -15.20 21.86 -4.63
N THR A 173 -15.16 21.43 -5.90
CA THR A 173 -16.29 21.49 -6.84
C THR A 173 -17.21 20.26 -6.84
N GLY A 174 -16.90 19.24 -6.02
CA GLY A 174 -17.66 17.98 -5.96
C GLY A 174 -16.74 16.75 -5.88
N GLN A 175 -17.35 15.57 -6.03
CA GLN A 175 -16.61 14.31 -6.00
C GLN A 175 -16.16 13.91 -7.41
N ALA A 176 -14.86 13.64 -7.60
CA ALA A 176 -14.34 13.01 -8.80
C ALA A 176 -14.10 11.52 -8.55
N VAL A 177 -14.52 10.69 -9.51
CA VAL A 177 -14.23 9.25 -9.49
C VAL A 177 -13.00 9.01 -10.34
N VAL A 178 -11.96 8.41 -9.75
CA VAL A 178 -10.69 8.13 -10.40
C VAL A 178 -10.50 6.61 -10.49
N GLU A 179 -10.12 6.13 -11.67
CA GLU A 179 -9.69 4.74 -11.84
C GLU A 179 -8.27 4.58 -11.30
N ILE A 180 -8.07 3.59 -10.41
CA ILE A 180 -6.76 3.25 -9.86
C ILE A 180 -6.09 2.29 -10.83
N PRO A 181 -4.84 2.54 -11.27
CA PRO A 181 -4.11 1.60 -12.12
C PRO A 181 -3.84 0.27 -11.44
N ALA A 182 -3.85 -0.80 -12.22
CA ALA A 182 -3.64 -2.17 -11.76
C ALA A 182 -2.28 -2.40 -11.09
N ASP A 183 -1.24 -1.81 -11.62
CA ASP A 183 0.13 -1.93 -11.13
C ASP A 183 0.37 -1.20 -9.79
N ASP A 184 -0.50 -0.24 -9.44
CA ASP A 184 -0.48 0.44 -8.15
C ASP A 184 -1.39 -0.22 -7.09
N GLU A 185 -2.29 -1.11 -7.48
CA GLU A 185 -3.14 -1.86 -6.54
C GLU A 185 -2.42 -3.01 -5.82
N GLY A 186 -1.23 -3.38 -6.27
CA GLY A 186 -0.49 -4.56 -5.81
C GLY A 186 0.09 -4.48 -4.40
N VAL A 187 0.01 -3.33 -3.73
CA VAL A 187 0.53 -3.20 -2.37
C VAL A 187 -0.57 -2.68 -1.46
N SER A 188 -1.25 -3.60 -0.78
CA SER A 188 -2.10 -3.21 0.35
C SER A 188 -1.22 -2.60 1.46
N GLU A 189 -1.80 -1.72 2.32
CA GLU A 189 -1.10 -1.26 3.54
C GLU A 189 -0.51 -2.43 4.34
N ALA A 190 -1.11 -3.61 4.25
CA ALA A 190 -0.64 -4.84 4.83
C ALA A 190 0.63 -5.39 4.14
N GLU A 191 0.79 -5.21 2.83
CA GLU A 191 2.00 -5.60 2.09
C GLU A 191 3.12 -4.56 2.23
N ALA A 192 2.79 -3.28 2.36
CA ALA A 192 3.77 -2.23 2.71
C ALA A 192 4.38 -2.50 4.11
N ILE A 193 3.58 -3.02 5.06
CA ILE A 193 4.06 -3.51 6.37
C ILE A 193 4.85 -4.83 6.22
N ALA A 194 4.60 -5.60 5.17
CA ALA A 194 5.24 -6.90 4.88
C ALA A 194 6.43 -6.79 3.90
N SER A 195 6.86 -5.60 3.53
CA SER A 195 8.09 -5.38 2.75
C SER A 195 9.27 -6.14 3.38
N PRO A 196 10.18 -6.71 2.57
CA PRO A 196 11.35 -7.40 3.11
C PRO A 196 12.05 -6.53 4.16
N PRO A 197 12.59 -7.10 5.24
CA PRO A 197 13.22 -6.33 6.32
C PRO A 197 14.28 -5.33 5.87
N GLY A 198 14.86 -5.54 4.67
CA GLY A 198 15.82 -4.63 4.05
C GLY A 198 15.17 -3.36 3.47
N GLU A 199 14.02 -3.50 2.81
CA GLU A 199 13.29 -2.40 2.14
C GLU A 199 12.57 -1.52 3.16
N GLN A 200 11.87 -2.12 4.11
CA GLN A 200 11.28 -1.38 5.22
C GLN A 200 12.33 -0.57 6.00
N ARG A 201 13.55 -1.13 6.19
CA ARG A 201 14.67 -0.41 6.80
C ARG A 201 15.14 0.76 5.94
N ARG A 202 15.09 0.64 4.61
CA ARG A 202 15.49 1.72 3.69
C ARG A 202 14.49 2.87 3.73
N SER A 203 13.18 2.61 3.62
CA SER A 203 12.13 3.63 3.74
C SER A 203 12.20 4.35 5.10
N ILE A 204 12.26 3.61 6.21
CA ILE A 204 12.39 4.18 7.56
C ILE A 204 13.67 5.02 7.70
N ARG A 205 14.76 4.60 7.09
CA ARG A 205 16.01 5.39 7.09
C ARG A 205 15.83 6.72 6.36
N ILE A 206 15.18 6.73 5.19
CA ILE A 206 14.90 7.95 4.43
C ILE A 206 13.91 8.85 5.17
N GLN A 207 12.83 8.30 5.75
CA GLN A 207 11.91 9.04 6.61
C GLN A 207 12.65 9.67 7.80
N SER A 208 13.56 8.94 8.43
CA SER A 208 14.39 9.44 9.53
C SER A 208 15.29 10.59 9.06
N ARG A 209 15.89 10.45 7.89
CA ARG A 209 16.74 11.49 7.30
C ARG A 209 15.95 12.76 6.98
N LEU A 210 14.75 12.64 6.40
CA LEU A 210 13.84 13.76 6.16
C LEU A 210 13.41 14.43 7.46
N ALA A 211 13.13 13.65 8.51
CA ALA A 211 12.80 14.19 9.83
C ALA A 211 13.97 15.01 10.41
N GLU A 212 15.19 14.48 10.33
CA GLU A 212 16.42 15.17 10.77
C GLU A 212 16.63 16.49 10.03
N ILE A 213 16.54 16.48 8.69
CA ILE A 213 16.65 17.68 7.85
C ILE A 213 15.61 18.72 8.25
N GLY A 214 14.33 18.31 8.38
CA GLY A 214 13.25 19.21 8.73
C GLY A 214 13.44 19.88 10.10
N VAL A 215 13.90 19.15 11.10
CA VAL A 215 14.22 19.70 12.41
C VAL A 215 15.37 20.71 12.34
N GLN A 216 16.43 20.41 11.59
CA GLN A 216 17.56 21.33 11.39
C GLN A 216 17.13 22.63 10.69
N LEU A 217 16.14 22.55 9.77
CA LEU A 217 15.52 23.70 9.09
C LEU A 217 14.43 24.40 9.94
N GLY A 218 14.24 23.98 11.20
CA GLY A 218 13.34 24.64 12.17
C GLY A 218 11.87 24.21 12.09
N PHE A 219 11.56 23.05 11.50
CA PHE A 219 10.21 22.50 11.45
C PHE A 219 9.91 21.57 12.63
N LYS A 220 8.64 21.44 12.97
CA LYS A 220 8.09 20.29 13.68
C LYS A 220 7.73 19.23 12.66
N ILE A 221 7.86 17.97 13.05
CA ILE A 221 7.73 16.83 12.12
C ILE A 221 6.49 16.03 12.48
N TRP A 222 5.76 15.60 11.47
CA TRP A 222 4.76 14.56 11.61
C TRP A 222 5.27 13.28 10.96
N ILE A 223 5.15 12.17 11.67
CA ILE A 223 5.37 10.80 11.19
C ILE A 223 4.13 9.99 11.56
N PRO A 224 3.59 9.14 10.67
CA PRO A 224 2.50 8.22 10.97
C PRO A 224 2.79 7.36 12.20
N ALA A 225 1.75 7.03 12.95
CA ALA A 225 1.90 6.29 14.21
C ALA A 225 2.61 4.93 14.03
N ASN A 226 2.38 4.29 12.87
CA ASN A 226 2.99 2.98 12.54
C ASN A 226 4.50 3.07 12.31
N ASP A 227 5.01 4.17 11.76
CA ASP A 227 6.42 4.35 11.38
C ASP A 227 7.23 5.04 12.47
N ARG A 228 6.55 5.74 13.40
CA ARG A 228 7.19 6.52 14.46
C ARG A 228 8.19 5.72 15.29
N GLY A 229 7.83 4.48 15.67
CA GLY A 229 8.72 3.59 16.41
C GLY A 229 9.98 3.24 15.63
N GLY A 230 9.86 3.00 14.33
CA GLY A 230 10.97 2.75 13.42
C GLY A 230 11.89 3.95 13.30
N VAL A 231 11.32 5.15 13.06
CA VAL A 231 12.08 6.41 12.95
C VAL A 231 12.82 6.72 14.24
N LEU A 232 12.15 6.61 15.41
CA LEU A 232 12.81 6.82 16.70
C LEU A 232 13.90 5.79 17.01
N SER A 233 13.78 4.55 16.53
CA SER A 233 14.85 3.56 16.67
C SER A 233 16.12 3.94 15.91
N VAL A 234 16.00 4.71 14.83
CA VAL A 234 17.13 5.22 14.03
C VAL A 234 17.70 6.51 14.65
N LEU A 235 16.84 7.46 15.01
CA LEU A 235 17.26 8.79 15.47
C LEU A 235 17.55 8.84 16.97
N GLY A 236 16.92 7.99 17.78
CA GLY A 236 16.95 7.99 19.22
C GLY A 236 15.71 8.66 19.85
N GLU A 237 15.33 8.22 21.06
CA GLU A 237 14.11 8.64 21.76
C GLU A 237 14.05 10.15 22.05
N GLN A 238 15.18 10.83 22.16
CA GLN A 238 15.25 12.30 22.35
C GLN A 238 14.59 13.07 21.20
N TRP A 239 14.47 12.48 20.01
CA TRP A 239 13.83 13.11 18.86
C TRP A 239 12.30 13.20 18.97
N ASN A 240 11.69 12.47 19.91
CA ASN A 240 10.25 12.49 20.12
C ASN A 240 9.69 13.88 20.45
N GLU A 241 10.50 14.78 21.04
CA GLU A 241 10.10 16.16 21.30
C GLU A 241 9.89 17.01 20.04
N HIS A 242 10.47 16.59 18.91
CA HIS A 242 10.34 17.26 17.61
C HIS A 242 9.18 16.69 16.79
N ILE A 243 8.65 15.52 17.16
CA ILE A 243 7.56 14.83 16.47
C ILE A 243 6.22 15.24 17.07
N LEU A 244 5.29 15.68 16.22
CA LEU A 244 3.95 16.09 16.62
C LEU A 244 3.12 14.87 17.05
N SER A 245 2.44 14.96 18.18
CA SER A 245 1.47 13.97 18.64
C SER A 245 0.12 14.09 17.92
N LYS A 246 -0.20 15.29 17.39
CA LYS A 246 -1.43 15.60 16.66
C LYS A 246 -1.14 16.62 15.56
N LEU A 247 -1.73 16.39 14.39
CA LEU A 247 -1.68 17.35 13.29
C LEU A 247 -2.53 18.59 13.61
N PRO A 248 -2.05 19.81 13.32
CA PRO A 248 -2.78 21.04 13.55
C PRO A 248 -3.83 21.33 12.46
N LEU A 249 -4.59 20.32 12.05
CA LEU A 249 -5.61 20.41 11.01
C LEU A 249 -7.01 20.56 11.64
N ASN A 250 -7.82 21.46 11.08
CA ASN A 250 -9.23 21.61 11.38
C ASN A 250 -10.03 21.09 10.19
N ALA A 251 -10.24 19.80 10.11
CA ALA A 251 -11.04 19.14 9.07
C ALA A 251 -11.82 17.97 9.68
N ASP A 252 -12.75 17.39 8.92
CA ASP A 252 -13.46 16.18 9.35
C ASP A 252 -12.48 15.01 9.55
N ASP A 253 -12.91 14.06 10.40
CA ASP A 253 -12.03 12.96 10.83
C ASP A 253 -11.57 12.07 9.67
N ASN A 254 -12.40 11.83 8.64
CA ASN A 254 -12.05 10.96 7.53
C ASN A 254 -10.93 11.53 6.66
N THR A 255 -10.98 12.84 6.43
CA THR A 255 -10.00 13.53 5.60
C THR A 255 -8.68 13.73 6.35
N VAL A 256 -8.76 14.02 7.66
CA VAL A 256 -7.58 14.05 8.53
C VAL A 256 -6.90 12.68 8.57
N ASP A 257 -7.66 11.58 8.52
CA ASP A 257 -7.11 10.22 8.54
C ASP A 257 -6.31 9.87 7.28
N THR A 258 -6.67 10.41 6.11
CA THR A 258 -5.86 10.26 4.89
C THR A 258 -4.52 11.02 5.02
N VAL A 259 -4.56 12.28 5.46
CA VAL A 259 -3.35 13.11 5.61
C VAL A 259 -2.41 12.57 6.69
N LYS A 260 -2.94 11.98 7.77
CA LYS A 260 -2.12 11.34 8.82
C LYS A 260 -1.26 10.19 8.32
N ARG A 261 -1.54 9.63 7.12
CA ARG A 261 -0.82 8.52 6.51
C ARG A 261 0.32 8.95 5.60
N ILE A 262 0.47 10.26 5.32
CA ILE A 262 1.62 10.79 4.58
C ILE A 262 2.89 10.55 5.41
N ASP A 263 3.92 10.00 4.78
CA ASP A 263 5.10 9.45 5.46
C ASP A 263 5.85 10.49 6.30
N VAL A 264 6.07 11.71 5.77
CA VAL A 264 6.71 12.79 6.52
C VAL A 264 6.05 14.12 6.18
N LEU A 265 5.64 14.89 7.21
CA LEU A 265 5.20 16.27 7.02
C LEU A 265 6.09 17.23 7.82
N TRP A 266 6.50 18.32 7.18
CA TRP A 266 7.17 19.43 7.86
C TRP A 266 6.16 20.54 8.15
N VAL A 267 6.04 20.86 9.43
CA VAL A 267 5.02 21.76 9.94
C VAL A 267 5.68 22.99 10.58
N ARG A 268 5.24 24.18 10.17
CA ARG A 268 5.67 25.45 10.76
C ARG A 268 4.47 26.15 11.37
N GLY A 269 4.47 26.27 12.72
CA GLY A 269 3.32 26.77 13.46
C GLY A 269 2.09 25.84 13.29
N ARG A 270 1.08 26.26 12.54
CA ARG A 270 -0.13 25.50 12.25
C ARG A 270 -0.25 25.08 10.78
N SER A 271 0.75 25.35 9.97
CA SER A 271 0.72 25.12 8.54
C SER A 271 1.65 23.98 8.14
N ILE A 272 1.18 23.07 7.33
CA ILE A 272 2.01 22.10 6.62
C ILE A 272 2.71 22.86 5.50
N VAL A 273 4.03 22.77 5.42
CA VAL A 273 4.85 23.47 4.42
C VAL A 273 5.38 22.48 3.38
N HIS A 274 5.84 21.32 3.82
CA HIS A 274 6.29 20.24 2.93
C HIS A 274 5.63 18.93 3.32
N ALA A 275 5.30 18.13 2.31
CA ALA A 275 4.80 16.77 2.45
C ALA A 275 5.64 15.83 1.58
N PHE A 276 6.09 14.73 2.17
CA PHE A 276 6.94 13.73 1.52
C PHE A 276 6.28 12.35 1.59
N GLU A 277 6.24 11.67 0.45
CA GLU A 277 5.90 10.25 0.33
C GLU A 277 7.15 9.49 -0.07
N VAL A 278 7.53 8.46 0.67
CA VAL A 278 8.76 7.69 0.50
C VAL A 278 8.42 6.35 -0.14
N GLU A 279 8.71 6.23 -1.43
CA GLU A 279 8.25 5.13 -2.28
C GLU A 279 9.43 4.25 -2.72
N ASP A 280 9.81 3.27 -1.91
CA ASP A 280 10.89 2.32 -2.25
C ASP A 280 10.41 1.26 -3.25
N THR A 281 9.34 0.52 -2.91
CA THR A 281 8.81 -0.58 -3.75
C THR A 281 7.31 -0.50 -3.96
N THR A 282 6.66 0.42 -3.25
CA THR A 282 5.20 0.54 -3.20
C THR A 282 4.61 1.39 -4.33
N ALA A 283 3.31 1.51 -4.30
CA ALA A 283 2.51 2.19 -5.30
C ALA A 283 2.64 3.71 -5.20
N VAL A 284 3.43 4.32 -6.06
CA VAL A 284 3.59 5.78 -6.21
C VAL A 284 2.22 6.48 -6.30
N TYR A 285 1.26 5.86 -6.94
CA TYR A 285 -0.06 6.43 -7.17
C TYR A 285 -0.85 6.64 -5.86
N SER A 286 -0.77 5.75 -4.90
CA SER A 286 -1.45 5.91 -3.61
C SER A 286 -0.87 7.06 -2.78
N GLY A 287 0.43 7.28 -2.83
CA GLY A 287 1.09 8.45 -2.24
C GLY A 287 0.61 9.76 -2.88
N ILE A 288 0.57 9.80 -4.22
CA ILE A 288 0.06 10.96 -4.96
C ILE A 288 -1.40 11.26 -4.60
N LEU A 289 -2.25 10.24 -4.43
CA LEU A 289 -3.65 10.45 -4.02
C LEU A 289 -3.74 11.08 -2.63
N ARG A 290 -2.96 10.62 -1.65
CA ARG A 290 -2.92 11.23 -0.30
C ARG A 290 -2.47 12.68 -0.35
N MET A 291 -1.50 13.00 -1.22
CA MET A 291 -1.05 14.38 -1.45
C MET A 291 -2.13 15.23 -2.11
N SER A 292 -2.89 14.67 -3.04
CA SER A 292 -4.02 15.35 -3.68
C SER A 292 -5.13 15.67 -2.68
N ASP A 293 -5.43 14.73 -1.77
CA ASP A 293 -6.37 14.94 -0.66
C ASP A 293 -5.88 16.06 0.27
N LEU A 294 -4.57 16.12 0.56
CA LEU A 294 -4.00 17.21 1.37
C LEU A 294 -4.18 18.59 0.73
N ILE A 295 -3.95 18.70 -0.59
CA ILE A 295 -4.16 19.98 -1.32
C ILE A 295 -5.63 20.37 -1.34
N ALA A 296 -6.53 19.41 -1.55
CA ALA A 296 -7.97 19.66 -1.54
C ALA A 296 -8.45 20.19 -0.18
N LEU A 297 -7.83 19.73 0.93
CA LEU A 297 -8.13 20.21 2.29
C LEU A 297 -7.60 21.62 2.59
N GLN A 298 -6.50 22.00 1.98
CA GLN A 298 -5.81 23.25 2.26
C GLN A 298 -5.51 24.04 0.98
N PRO A 299 -6.51 24.38 0.16
CA PRO A 299 -6.30 25.02 -1.14
C PRO A 299 -5.68 26.42 -1.06
N GLN A 300 -5.70 27.03 0.12
CA GLN A 300 -5.12 28.37 0.35
C GLN A 300 -3.64 28.34 0.79
N PHE A 301 -3.09 27.14 1.07
CA PHE A 301 -1.71 26.99 1.49
C PHE A 301 -0.83 26.52 0.35
N GLN A 302 0.33 27.15 0.19
CA GLN A 302 1.35 26.70 -0.77
C GLN A 302 2.15 25.55 -0.14
N ILE A 303 1.57 24.34 -0.15
CA ILE A 303 2.25 23.14 0.31
C ILE A 303 3.11 22.61 -0.84
N LYS A 304 4.38 22.35 -0.57
CA LYS A 304 5.29 21.69 -1.50
C LYS A 304 5.19 20.19 -1.30
N LEU A 305 4.94 19.46 -2.38
CA LEU A 305 4.78 18.02 -2.38
C LEU A 305 6.01 17.36 -2.98
N HIS A 306 6.47 16.25 -2.39
CA HIS A 306 7.67 15.56 -2.84
C HIS A 306 7.43 14.05 -2.84
N ILE A 307 7.63 13.41 -4.00
CA ILE A 307 7.76 11.95 -4.07
C ILE A 307 9.23 11.62 -3.96
N VAL A 308 9.57 10.84 -2.93
CA VAL A 308 10.95 10.45 -2.62
C VAL A 308 11.13 8.99 -2.96
N ALA A 309 11.93 8.68 -3.98
CA ALA A 309 12.09 7.32 -4.47
C ALA A 309 13.51 7.06 -4.99
N PRO A 310 13.95 5.78 -5.12
CA PRO A 310 15.22 5.45 -5.76
C PRO A 310 15.27 5.95 -7.21
N GLU A 311 16.48 6.23 -7.72
CA GLU A 311 16.70 6.72 -9.09
C GLU A 311 16.06 5.80 -10.16
N GLU A 312 16.05 4.49 -9.92
CA GLU A 312 15.47 3.50 -10.82
C GLU A 312 13.95 3.69 -11.02
N ARG A 313 13.29 4.39 -10.10
CA ARG A 313 11.84 4.65 -10.14
C ARG A 313 11.48 6.03 -10.66
N ARG A 314 12.46 6.87 -10.99
CA ARG A 314 12.28 8.25 -11.43
C ARG A 314 11.26 8.39 -12.56
N GLU A 315 11.41 7.62 -13.63
CA GLU A 315 10.50 7.70 -14.79
C GLU A 315 9.08 7.26 -14.40
N LYS A 316 8.93 6.22 -13.58
CA LYS A 316 7.61 5.80 -13.09
C LYS A 316 6.95 6.89 -12.24
N VAL A 317 7.69 7.55 -11.36
CA VAL A 317 7.17 8.69 -10.57
C VAL A 317 6.69 9.80 -11.49
N ARG A 318 7.50 10.15 -12.50
CA ARG A 318 7.18 11.16 -13.50
C ARG A 318 5.89 10.84 -14.27
N GLU A 319 5.77 9.62 -14.78
CA GLU A 319 4.57 9.14 -15.47
C GLU A 319 3.32 9.25 -14.60
N GLN A 320 3.41 8.90 -13.31
CA GLN A 320 2.27 8.95 -12.41
C GLN A 320 1.85 10.40 -12.08
N ILE A 321 2.80 11.32 -11.86
CA ILE A 321 2.50 12.75 -11.61
C ILE A 321 1.85 13.40 -12.83
N LEU A 322 2.29 13.03 -14.04
CA LEU A 322 1.79 13.59 -15.30
C LEU A 322 0.44 13.01 -15.79
N ARG A 323 -0.16 12.08 -15.04
CA ARG A 323 -1.45 11.51 -15.45
C ARG A 323 -2.52 12.57 -15.67
N PRO A 324 -3.40 12.39 -16.67
CA PRO A 324 -4.48 13.32 -16.95
C PRO A 324 -5.35 13.67 -15.75
N THR A 325 -5.55 12.72 -14.83
CA THR A 325 -6.29 12.91 -13.57
C THR A 325 -5.72 14.06 -12.74
N PHE A 326 -4.40 14.18 -12.68
CA PHE A 326 -3.70 15.18 -11.88
C PHE A 326 -3.38 16.47 -12.66
N ALA A 327 -3.52 16.44 -14.00
CA ALA A 327 -3.30 17.61 -14.86
C ALA A 327 -4.42 18.64 -14.75
N TYR A 328 -5.64 18.22 -14.39
CA TYR A 328 -6.85 19.04 -14.35
C TYR A 328 -7.39 19.29 -12.94
N MET A 329 -6.55 19.24 -11.93
CA MET A 329 -6.95 19.57 -10.56
C MET A 329 -7.30 21.06 -10.44
N GLU A 330 -8.28 21.41 -9.59
CA GLU A 330 -8.75 22.79 -9.42
C GLU A 330 -7.64 23.75 -8.95
N GLY A 331 -6.67 23.26 -8.17
CA GLY A 331 -5.49 24.04 -7.76
C GLY A 331 -4.41 24.18 -8.84
N GLY A 332 -4.64 23.68 -10.04
CA GLY A 332 -3.68 23.58 -11.14
C GLY A 332 -3.05 22.20 -11.24
N PRO A 333 -2.27 21.93 -12.30
CA PRO A 333 -1.61 20.64 -12.49
C PRO A 333 -0.74 20.27 -11.31
N LEU A 334 -0.85 19.03 -10.84
CA LEU A 334 -0.04 18.50 -9.72
C LEU A 334 1.47 18.65 -10.01
N ALA A 335 1.88 18.48 -11.26
CA ALA A 335 3.26 18.63 -11.70
C ALA A 335 3.88 20.00 -11.36
N LYS A 336 3.09 21.05 -11.14
CA LYS A 336 3.59 22.37 -10.74
C LYS A 336 3.95 22.49 -9.25
N ILE A 337 3.46 21.58 -8.42
CA ILE A 337 3.59 21.64 -6.95
C ILE A 337 4.17 20.35 -6.37
N CYS A 338 4.27 19.28 -7.15
CA CYS A 338 4.83 18.01 -6.76
C CYS A 338 6.13 17.76 -7.54
N THR A 339 7.19 17.49 -6.80
CA THR A 339 8.53 17.26 -7.33
C THR A 339 9.02 15.86 -6.98
N TYR A 340 10.03 15.39 -7.68
CA TYR A 340 10.75 14.17 -7.37
C TYR A 340 12.05 14.50 -6.61
N LEU A 341 12.36 13.65 -5.62
CA LEU A 341 13.65 13.64 -4.91
C LEU A 341 14.20 12.21 -4.92
N SER A 342 15.45 12.03 -5.35
CA SER A 342 16.08 10.71 -5.19
C SER A 342 16.46 10.46 -3.73
N PHE A 343 16.62 9.18 -3.35
CA PHE A 343 17.13 8.81 -2.02
C PHE A 343 18.53 9.39 -1.80
N GLU A 344 19.36 9.39 -2.84
CA GLU A 344 20.71 9.95 -2.85
C GLU A 344 20.68 11.47 -2.59
N ALA A 345 19.72 12.18 -3.21
CA ALA A 345 19.53 13.61 -2.99
C ALA A 345 19.17 13.93 -1.52
N VAL A 346 18.30 13.11 -0.90
CA VAL A 346 17.94 13.26 0.52
C VAL A 346 19.16 13.01 1.43
N GLU A 347 19.97 11.99 1.14
CA GLU A 347 21.17 11.69 1.92
C GLU A 347 22.22 12.81 1.77
N ASP A 348 22.44 13.33 0.56
CA ASP A 348 23.37 14.41 0.31
C ASP A 348 22.92 15.70 0.99
N LEU A 349 21.63 16.07 0.85
CA LEU A 349 21.05 17.22 1.56
C LEU A 349 21.25 17.10 3.07
N GLY A 350 20.94 15.94 3.65
CA GLY A 350 21.10 15.70 5.08
C GLY A 350 22.56 15.66 5.57
N SER A 351 23.53 15.51 4.67
CA SER A 351 24.97 15.54 5.00
C SER A 351 25.54 16.96 5.15
N LYS A 352 24.79 18.01 4.75
CA LYS A 352 25.25 19.41 4.82
C LYS A 352 25.41 19.86 6.28
N ALA A 353 26.60 20.32 6.63
CA ALA A 353 26.94 20.75 8.01
C ALA A 353 26.18 22.00 8.45
N ASP A 354 25.78 22.84 7.51
CA ASP A 354 25.22 24.18 7.79
C ASP A 354 23.70 24.27 7.63
N LEU A 355 22.97 23.12 7.56
CA LEU A 355 21.51 23.10 7.37
C LEU A 355 20.74 23.98 8.34
N ARG A 356 21.18 24.04 9.61
CA ARG A 356 20.57 24.91 10.65
C ARG A 356 20.61 26.40 10.33
N HIS A 357 21.46 26.82 9.38
CA HIS A 357 21.62 28.21 8.95
C HIS A 357 21.00 28.49 7.59
N MET A 358 20.39 27.46 6.98
CA MET A 358 19.71 27.53 5.68
C MET A 358 18.19 27.69 5.85
N THR A 359 17.55 28.08 4.77
CA THR A 359 16.08 28.08 4.66
C THR A 359 15.63 26.82 3.92
N ASP A 360 14.34 26.50 4.01
CA ASP A 360 13.76 25.35 3.29
C ASP A 360 13.85 25.45 1.76
N SER A 361 14.24 26.60 1.21
CA SER A 361 14.57 26.73 -0.22
C SER A 361 15.76 25.87 -0.65
N VAL A 362 16.60 25.41 0.28
CA VAL A 362 17.69 24.46 -0.05
C VAL A 362 17.16 23.15 -0.66
N VAL A 363 15.94 22.72 -0.34
CA VAL A 363 15.32 21.55 -0.94
C VAL A 363 15.20 21.70 -2.46
N GLN A 364 14.97 22.93 -2.95
CA GLN A 364 14.82 23.22 -4.38
C GLN A 364 16.10 22.96 -5.19
N GLU A 365 17.26 22.89 -4.53
CA GLU A 365 18.52 22.56 -5.18
C GLU A 365 18.63 21.05 -5.49
N TYR A 366 17.77 20.24 -4.89
CA TYR A 366 17.77 18.77 -4.94
C TYR A 366 16.53 18.19 -5.60
N GLU A 367 15.45 18.97 -5.68
CA GLU A 367 14.20 18.53 -6.26
C GLU A 367 14.23 18.64 -7.80
N GLU A 368 13.61 17.65 -8.44
CA GLU A 368 13.38 17.67 -9.86
C GLU A 368 11.91 18.00 -10.16
N VAL A 369 11.72 19.08 -10.93
CA VAL A 369 10.39 19.45 -11.44
C VAL A 369 9.98 18.47 -12.52
N VAL A 370 8.75 18.01 -12.45
CA VAL A 370 8.18 17.09 -13.43
C VAL A 370 7.52 17.90 -14.55
N GLU A 371 8.19 17.95 -15.73
CA GLU A 371 7.72 18.62 -16.94
C GLU A 371 7.19 17.62 -17.97
#